data_3cd34c5e68810cb80eeb0cf7c428bbc8
#
_entry.id   3cd34c5e68810cb80eeb0cf7c428bbc8
#
_cell.length_a   1.000
_cell.length_b   1.000
_cell.length_c   1.000
_cell.angle_alpha   90.00
_cell.angle_beta   90.00
_cell.angle_gamma   90.00
#
_symmetry.space_group_name_H-M   'P 1'
#
loop_
_entity.id
_entity.type
_entity.pdbx_description
1 polymer ?
#
loop_
_entity_poly.entity_id
_entity_poly.type
_entity_poly.pdbx_seq_one_letter_code
_entity_poly.pdbx_strand_id
1 'polypeptide(L)'
;MGGGFGGPGGSGGMIPRQTPAPSASTEPASSWGYMPNTSPREPIKIKCLENKTHADGSIYGKFVIEPLERGYGTTVGNSLRRVLLSHLEGSAVTAVRIESITHEFTTVPGVVEDVIDIMLNLKGLVVKTFSQEPQYLHLDVERPGPVTGRDIFCPADATIINPDWQICTLAEGGRIRAEITVERGRGYVPADAHSQFKQAIDVLPIDAVYMPVRKVSYNVEPTRVGESTDFDKLTIELWSNGAIDASEAISQAARQLIEHLIPIAELSGKPMVATTAAPAPQEGKHSSISIEELELSVRAYNCLKRANINSLGELLKLTYDDLMNIKNFGKKSADEVMERLRQFGLTLDDINKDK
;
A
#
# COMPACT_ATOMS: atom_id res chain seq x y z
N MET A 1 59.01 -49.23 37.28
CA MET A 1 60.02 -50.11 36.70
C MET A 1 59.98 -49.84 35.20
N GLY A 2 60.84 -49.19 34.61
CA GLY A 2 62.25 -49.47 34.34
C GLY A 2 62.38 -49.64 32.87
N GLY A 3 63.04 -48.95 32.26
CA GLY A 3 64.36 -48.74 31.70
C GLY A 3 64.23 -48.69 30.18
N GLY A 4 64.81 -47.92 29.37
CA GLY A 4 66.12 -47.30 29.37
C GLY A 4 66.90 -47.72 28.16
N PHE A 5 67.73 -46.77 27.64
CA PHE A 5 68.82 -46.91 26.67
C PHE A 5 68.45 -46.92 25.17
N GLY A 6 69.03 -46.15 24.29
CA GLY A 6 70.27 -45.36 24.27
C GLY A 6 70.67 -45.20 22.82
N GLY A 7 71.22 -44.06 22.47
CA GLY A 7 71.66 -43.65 21.12
C GLY A 7 72.83 -44.50 20.55
N PRO A 8 73.69 -44.05 19.63
CA PRO A 8 73.93 -42.71 19.03
C PRO A 8 74.17 -42.71 17.51
N GLY A 9 74.22 -41.52 16.96
CA GLY A 9 75.26 -41.10 16.01
C GLY A 9 75.09 -41.39 14.54
N GLY A 10 75.14 -40.37 13.70
CA GLY A 10 75.36 -40.50 12.25
C GLY A 10 75.12 -39.18 11.52
N SER A 11 76.14 -38.33 11.51
CA SER A 11 76.22 -37.14 10.65
C SER A 11 76.33 -37.56 9.17
N GLY A 12 75.38 -37.16 8.38
CA GLY A 12 75.41 -37.24 6.95
C GLY A 12 74.82 -36.03 6.31
N GLY A 13 75.65 -35.16 5.80
CA GLY A 13 75.25 -33.97 5.11
C GLY A 13 74.43 -34.29 3.86
N MET A 14 73.24 -33.75 3.78
CA MET A 14 72.41 -33.81 2.62
C MET A 14 72.39 -32.44 1.93
N ILE A 15 72.85 -32.47 0.69
CA ILE A 15 72.74 -31.40 -0.32
C ILE A 15 71.25 -31.09 -0.55
N PRO A 16 70.79 -29.84 -0.51
CA PRO A 16 69.39 -29.54 -0.79
C PRO A 16 69.14 -29.74 -2.30
N ARG A 17 68.24 -30.71 -2.60
CA ARG A 17 67.65 -30.82 -3.92
C ARG A 17 66.74 -29.60 -4.16
N GLN A 18 67.15 -28.78 -5.12
CA GLN A 18 66.27 -27.78 -5.71
C GLN A 18 65.12 -28.50 -6.45
N THR A 19 63.93 -28.39 -5.98
CA THR A 19 62.73 -28.73 -6.73
C THR A 19 62.46 -27.61 -7.73
N PRO A 20 62.23 -27.91 -9.02
CA PRO A 20 61.84 -26.88 -9.99
C PRO A 20 60.45 -26.36 -9.63
N ALA A 21 60.34 -25.02 -9.64
CA ALA A 21 59.05 -24.32 -9.49
C ALA A 21 58.09 -24.79 -10.58
N PRO A 22 56.79 -24.99 -10.25
CA PRO A 22 55.79 -25.28 -11.27
C PRO A 22 55.60 -24.01 -12.14
N SER A 23 55.78 -24.19 -13.44
CA SER A 23 55.45 -23.19 -14.44
C SER A 23 54.00 -22.74 -14.26
N ALA A 24 53.82 -21.47 -13.96
CA ALA A 24 52.50 -20.84 -13.95
C ALA A 24 51.94 -20.88 -15.39
N SER A 25 51.08 -21.83 -15.68
CA SER A 25 50.16 -21.77 -16.80
C SER A 25 49.10 -20.72 -16.41
N THR A 26 49.28 -19.53 -16.94
CA THR A 26 48.28 -18.44 -16.90
C THR A 26 47.11 -18.86 -17.78
N GLU A 27 46.20 -19.64 -17.24
CA GLU A 27 44.86 -19.68 -17.81
C GLU A 27 44.22 -18.31 -17.58
N PRO A 28 43.65 -17.66 -18.60
CA PRO A 28 42.90 -16.45 -18.39
C PRO A 28 41.71 -16.78 -17.50
N ALA A 29 41.69 -16.24 -16.28
CA ALA A 29 40.51 -16.21 -15.46
C ALA A 29 39.38 -15.71 -16.36
N SER A 30 38.41 -16.58 -16.63
CA SER A 30 37.16 -16.21 -17.25
C SER A 30 36.55 -15.11 -16.37
N SER A 31 36.79 -13.86 -16.77
CA SER A 31 36.13 -12.71 -16.20
C SER A 31 34.66 -12.91 -16.53
N TRP A 32 33.91 -13.47 -15.58
CA TRP A 32 32.49 -13.25 -15.52
C TRP A 32 32.30 -11.77 -15.27
N GLY A 33 32.50 -11.00 -16.35
CA GLY A 33 32.23 -9.58 -16.33
C GLY A 33 30.78 -9.40 -15.94
N TYR A 34 30.56 -8.95 -14.72
CA TYR A 34 29.33 -8.28 -14.34
C TYR A 34 29.23 -7.07 -15.28
N MET A 35 28.61 -7.28 -16.43
CA MET A 35 28.15 -6.18 -17.26
C MET A 35 26.99 -5.57 -16.48
N PRO A 36 27.13 -4.34 -15.96
CA PRO A 36 25.97 -3.65 -15.43
C PRO A 36 24.99 -3.54 -16.60
N ASN A 37 23.85 -4.22 -16.46
CA ASN A 37 22.77 -4.17 -17.45
C ASN A 37 22.20 -2.75 -17.46
N THR A 38 22.84 -1.86 -18.22
CA THR A 38 22.44 -0.46 -18.43
C THR A 38 21.37 -0.33 -19.50
N SER A 39 20.74 -1.42 -19.89
CA SER A 39 19.53 -1.35 -20.71
C SER A 39 18.48 -0.57 -19.96
N PRO A 40 17.81 0.40 -20.57
CA PRO A 40 16.73 1.12 -19.92
C PRO A 40 15.71 0.07 -19.44
N ARG A 41 15.49 0.03 -18.11
CA ARG A 41 14.53 -0.90 -17.51
C ARG A 41 13.18 -0.60 -18.14
N GLU A 42 12.59 -1.58 -18.81
CA GLU A 42 11.21 -1.41 -19.26
C GLU A 42 10.31 -1.13 -18.04
N PRO A 43 9.42 -0.16 -18.12
CA PRO A 43 8.54 0.17 -17.01
C PRO A 43 7.63 -1.02 -16.70
N ILE A 44 7.48 -1.33 -15.42
CA ILE A 44 6.57 -2.37 -14.94
C ILE A 44 5.15 -1.97 -15.35
N LYS A 45 4.46 -2.88 -16.02
CA LYS A 45 3.07 -2.71 -16.45
C LYS A 45 2.17 -3.56 -15.58
N ILE A 46 1.11 -2.95 -15.08
CA ILE A 46 0.08 -3.64 -14.29
C ILE A 46 -1.18 -3.69 -15.14
N LYS A 47 -1.70 -4.90 -15.36
CA LYS A 47 -2.95 -5.13 -16.10
C LYS A 47 -3.96 -5.78 -15.18
N CYS A 48 -5.14 -5.20 -15.06
CA CYS A 48 -6.31 -5.87 -14.49
C CYS A 48 -6.91 -6.76 -15.57
N LEU A 49 -6.89 -8.07 -15.37
CA LEU A 49 -7.52 -9.03 -16.28
C LEU A 49 -9.00 -9.22 -15.97
N GLU A 50 -9.32 -9.32 -14.68
CA GLU A 50 -10.69 -9.50 -14.20
C GLU A 50 -10.89 -8.69 -12.92
N ASN A 51 -12.05 -8.07 -12.81
CA ASN A 51 -12.57 -7.45 -11.59
C ASN A 51 -14.08 -7.68 -11.60
N LYS A 52 -14.56 -8.62 -10.78
CA LYS A 52 -15.96 -9.08 -10.78
C LYS A 52 -16.54 -8.97 -9.40
N THR A 53 -17.69 -8.33 -9.31
CA THR A 53 -18.52 -8.36 -8.10
C THR A 53 -19.52 -9.50 -8.21
N HIS A 54 -19.54 -10.37 -7.21
CA HIS A 54 -20.48 -11.48 -7.10
C HIS A 54 -21.81 -11.01 -6.49
N ALA A 55 -22.84 -11.85 -6.61
CA ALA A 55 -24.18 -11.55 -6.10
C ALA A 55 -24.22 -11.38 -4.56
N ASP A 56 -23.30 -12.00 -3.84
CA ASP A 56 -23.12 -11.89 -2.39
C ASP A 56 -22.35 -10.62 -1.94
N GLY A 57 -22.04 -9.73 -2.88
CA GLY A 57 -21.27 -8.52 -2.64
C GLY A 57 -19.74 -8.73 -2.61
N SER A 58 -19.25 -9.98 -2.63
CA SER A 58 -17.82 -10.26 -2.68
C SER A 58 -17.19 -9.83 -4.01
N ILE A 59 -15.93 -9.43 -4.00
CA ILE A 59 -15.20 -8.98 -5.20
C ILE A 59 -14.04 -9.93 -5.47
N TYR A 60 -13.96 -10.41 -6.70
CA TYR A 60 -12.82 -11.15 -7.24
C TYR A 60 -12.01 -10.26 -8.16
N GLY A 61 -10.70 -10.19 -7.95
CA GLY A 61 -9.78 -9.46 -8.82
C GLY A 61 -8.60 -10.32 -9.26
N LYS A 62 -8.24 -10.20 -10.54
CA LYS A 62 -7.07 -10.85 -11.14
C LYS A 62 -6.20 -9.82 -11.85
N PHE A 63 -4.94 -9.74 -11.42
CA PHE A 63 -3.97 -8.76 -11.89
C PHE A 63 -2.72 -9.45 -12.39
N VAL A 64 -2.12 -8.88 -13.43
CA VAL A 64 -0.82 -9.28 -13.97
C VAL A 64 0.14 -8.12 -13.85
N ILE A 65 1.32 -8.39 -13.32
CA ILE A 65 2.43 -7.45 -13.13
C ILE A 65 3.62 -7.99 -13.91
N GLU A 66 4.03 -7.28 -14.95
CA GLU A 66 5.10 -7.66 -15.85
C GLU A 66 5.74 -6.43 -16.54
N PRO A 67 7.02 -6.46 -16.95
CA PRO A 67 8.02 -7.46 -16.58
C PRO A 67 8.62 -7.17 -15.20
N LEU A 68 8.95 -8.22 -14.44
CA LEU A 68 9.72 -8.12 -13.21
C LEU A 68 11.08 -8.78 -13.43
N GLU A 69 12.13 -8.31 -12.77
CA GLU A 69 13.43 -8.99 -12.79
C GLU A 69 13.30 -10.39 -12.19
N ARG A 70 14.09 -11.33 -12.67
CA ARG A 70 14.07 -12.74 -12.23
C ARG A 70 14.17 -12.87 -10.72
N GLY A 71 13.22 -13.57 -10.11
CA GLY A 71 13.10 -13.78 -8.67
C GLY A 71 12.25 -12.71 -7.96
N TYR A 72 12.07 -11.52 -8.54
CA TYR A 72 11.23 -10.49 -7.95
C TYR A 72 9.73 -10.85 -7.97
N GLY A 73 9.30 -11.67 -8.92
CA GLY A 73 7.93 -12.17 -8.95
C GLY A 73 7.54 -12.84 -7.64
N THR A 74 8.37 -13.75 -7.13
CA THR A 74 8.12 -14.45 -5.86
C THR A 74 8.24 -13.50 -4.67
N THR A 75 9.24 -12.62 -4.63
CA THR A 75 9.45 -11.67 -3.53
C THR A 75 8.27 -10.71 -3.40
N VAL A 76 7.87 -10.08 -4.48
CA VAL A 76 6.74 -9.13 -4.50
C VAL A 76 5.42 -9.85 -4.24
N GLY A 77 5.18 -10.99 -4.91
CA GLY A 77 3.96 -11.76 -4.76
C GLY A 77 3.72 -12.24 -3.33
N ASN A 78 4.75 -12.80 -2.67
CA ASN A 78 4.64 -13.23 -1.29
C ASN A 78 4.48 -12.07 -0.32
N SER A 79 5.21 -10.98 -0.51
CA SER A 79 5.11 -9.78 0.33
C SER A 79 3.71 -9.16 0.26
N LEU A 80 3.19 -8.95 -0.95
CA LEU A 80 1.83 -8.44 -1.15
C LEU A 80 0.78 -9.39 -0.56
N ARG A 81 0.89 -10.70 -0.80
CA ARG A 81 -0.02 -11.70 -0.23
C ARG A 81 -0.10 -11.60 1.29
N ARG A 82 1.04 -11.48 1.97
CA ARG A 82 1.09 -11.40 3.43
C ARG A 82 0.42 -10.13 3.95
N VAL A 83 0.70 -8.99 3.33
CA VAL A 83 0.09 -7.71 3.73
C VAL A 83 -1.42 -7.70 3.45
N LEU A 84 -1.83 -8.17 2.27
CA LEU A 84 -3.25 -8.27 1.89
C LEU A 84 -4.07 -9.08 2.87
N LEU A 85 -3.51 -10.19 3.40
CA LEU A 85 -4.22 -11.11 4.30
C LEU A 85 -4.25 -10.67 5.76
N SER A 86 -3.37 -9.75 6.20
CA SER A 86 -3.20 -9.50 7.64
C SER A 86 -3.11 -8.04 8.06
N HIS A 87 -2.75 -7.12 7.15
CA HIS A 87 -2.41 -5.75 7.55
C HIS A 87 -3.37 -4.68 7.02
N LEU A 88 -4.26 -5.04 6.08
CA LEU A 88 -5.26 -4.07 5.60
C LEU A 88 -6.23 -3.72 6.72
N GLU A 89 -6.60 -2.45 6.74
CA GLU A 89 -7.66 -1.96 7.62
C GLU A 89 -9.02 -2.37 7.09
N GLY A 90 -9.92 -2.68 8.00
CA GLY A 90 -11.30 -2.95 7.71
C GLY A 90 -12.20 -2.55 8.87
N SER A 91 -13.48 -2.87 8.74
CA SER A 91 -14.47 -2.63 9.78
C SER A 91 -15.11 -3.95 10.15
N ALA A 92 -15.43 -4.12 11.43
CA ALA A 92 -16.09 -5.32 11.94
C ALA A 92 -17.05 -4.97 13.07
N VAL A 93 -18.03 -5.83 13.29
CA VAL A 93 -18.85 -5.81 14.48
C VAL A 93 -17.98 -6.27 15.65
N THR A 94 -17.91 -5.45 16.70
CA THR A 94 -17.09 -5.70 17.90
C THR A 94 -17.92 -6.09 19.13
N ALA A 95 -19.17 -5.62 19.18
CA ALA A 95 -20.07 -5.94 20.27
C ALA A 95 -21.54 -5.81 19.84
N VAL A 96 -22.41 -6.46 20.58
CA VAL A 96 -23.86 -6.29 20.47
C VAL A 96 -24.49 -6.16 21.84
N ARG A 97 -25.47 -5.28 21.95
CA ARG A 97 -26.37 -5.15 23.10
C ARG A 97 -27.76 -5.54 22.62
N ILE A 98 -28.34 -6.59 23.19
CA ILE A 98 -29.71 -7.06 22.88
C ILE A 98 -30.59 -6.73 24.08
N GLU A 99 -31.76 -6.15 23.84
CA GLU A 99 -32.70 -5.80 24.92
C GLU A 99 -33.03 -7.00 25.79
N SER A 100 -32.92 -6.85 27.11
CA SER A 100 -33.21 -7.88 28.14
C SER A 100 -32.25 -9.08 28.17
N ILE A 101 -31.13 -9.01 27.43
CA ILE A 101 -30.11 -10.08 27.41
C ILE A 101 -28.84 -9.57 28.13
N THR A 102 -28.32 -10.39 29.03
CA THR A 102 -27.12 -10.05 29.83
C THR A 102 -25.96 -11.03 29.65
N HIS A 103 -26.18 -12.16 28.96
CA HIS A 103 -25.15 -13.14 28.68
C HIS A 103 -25.48 -13.95 27.42
N GLU A 104 -24.46 -14.51 26.77
CA GLU A 104 -24.55 -15.22 25.49
C GLU A 104 -25.30 -16.58 25.58
N PHE A 105 -25.33 -17.22 26.77
CA PHE A 105 -25.95 -18.54 26.94
C PHE A 105 -27.44 -18.46 27.22
N THR A 106 -28.18 -17.72 26.42
CA THR A 106 -29.64 -17.53 26.56
C THR A 106 -30.32 -17.45 25.24
N THR A 107 -31.64 -17.40 25.25
CA THR A 107 -32.46 -17.23 24.06
C THR A 107 -33.25 -15.93 24.15
N VAL A 108 -33.48 -15.29 22.98
CA VAL A 108 -34.33 -14.10 22.87
C VAL A 108 -35.78 -14.57 22.70
N PRO A 109 -36.73 -14.11 23.53
CA PRO A 109 -38.14 -14.50 23.39
C PRO A 109 -38.68 -14.17 22.01
N GLY A 110 -39.24 -15.18 21.31
CA GLY A 110 -39.80 -15.02 19.99
C GLY A 110 -38.76 -15.00 18.84
N VAL A 111 -37.51 -15.32 19.10
CA VAL A 111 -36.47 -15.58 18.09
C VAL A 111 -36.18 -17.08 18.06
N VAL A 112 -35.94 -17.63 16.87
CA VAL A 112 -35.72 -19.07 16.66
C VAL A 112 -34.27 -19.42 17.06
N GLU A 113 -33.33 -18.60 16.67
CA GLU A 113 -31.89 -18.76 16.97
C GLU A 113 -31.57 -18.33 18.39
N ASP A 114 -30.56 -18.94 19.00
CA ASP A 114 -29.99 -18.49 20.27
C ASP A 114 -29.08 -17.26 20.12
N VAL A 115 -28.68 -16.68 21.24
CA VAL A 115 -27.83 -15.47 21.23
C VAL A 115 -26.47 -15.76 20.60
N ILE A 116 -25.92 -16.96 20.79
CA ILE A 116 -24.63 -17.34 20.19
C ILE A 116 -24.75 -17.39 18.67
N ASP A 117 -25.83 -17.97 18.13
CA ASP A 117 -26.08 -18.02 16.71
C ASP A 117 -26.25 -16.61 16.11
N ILE A 118 -26.98 -15.73 16.83
CA ILE A 118 -27.13 -14.32 16.44
C ILE A 118 -25.75 -13.62 16.38
N MET A 119 -24.92 -13.83 17.39
CA MET A 119 -23.56 -13.26 17.44
C MET A 119 -22.69 -13.79 16.31
N LEU A 120 -22.76 -15.08 15.98
CA LEU A 120 -22.05 -15.69 14.85
C LEU A 120 -22.53 -15.14 13.51
N ASN A 121 -23.83 -14.91 13.36
CA ASN A 121 -24.39 -14.27 12.17
C ASN A 121 -23.97 -12.80 12.05
N LEU A 122 -23.96 -12.05 13.15
CA LEU A 122 -23.45 -10.66 13.19
C LEU A 122 -21.97 -10.58 12.84
N LYS A 123 -21.16 -11.55 13.23
CA LYS A 123 -19.74 -11.66 12.82
C LYS A 123 -19.58 -11.81 11.30
N GLY A 124 -20.56 -12.38 10.61
CA GLY A 124 -20.59 -12.49 9.15
C GLY A 124 -21.07 -11.24 8.41
N LEU A 125 -21.61 -10.26 9.15
CA LEU A 125 -22.07 -8.99 8.57
C LEU A 125 -20.89 -8.16 8.09
N VAL A 126 -20.91 -7.74 6.83
CA VAL A 126 -19.86 -6.90 6.25
C VAL A 126 -20.32 -5.45 6.29
N VAL A 127 -19.67 -4.66 7.14
CA VAL A 127 -19.94 -3.23 7.27
C VAL A 127 -18.72 -2.45 6.80
N LYS A 128 -18.96 -1.38 6.08
CA LYS A 128 -17.94 -0.39 5.71
C LYS A 128 -18.23 0.89 6.48
N THR A 129 -17.25 1.36 7.27
CA THR A 129 -17.34 2.67 7.92
C THR A 129 -16.22 3.60 7.47
N PHE A 130 -16.53 4.89 7.38
CA PHE A 130 -15.58 5.94 7.03
C PHE A 130 -15.05 6.68 8.27
N SER A 131 -15.73 6.54 9.43
CA SER A 131 -15.33 7.13 10.69
C SER A 131 -14.21 6.33 11.37
N GLN A 132 -13.36 7.01 12.13
CA GLN A 132 -12.40 6.38 13.05
C GLN A 132 -13.03 6.07 14.42
N GLU A 133 -14.15 6.71 14.73
CA GLU A 133 -14.89 6.50 15.97
C GLU A 133 -15.85 5.32 15.85
N PRO A 134 -16.13 4.61 16.96
CA PRO A 134 -17.12 3.54 17.00
C PRO A 134 -18.48 4.01 16.44
N GLN A 135 -19.10 3.19 15.61
CA GLN A 135 -20.42 3.46 15.05
C GLN A 135 -21.44 2.50 15.66
N TYR A 136 -22.62 3.04 15.97
CA TYR A 136 -23.72 2.28 16.57
C TYR A 136 -24.83 2.11 15.56
N LEU A 137 -25.09 0.86 15.20
CA LEU A 137 -26.17 0.46 14.29
C LEU A 137 -27.33 -0.04 15.13
N HIS A 138 -28.56 0.25 14.72
CA HIS A 138 -29.75 -0.14 15.46
C HIS A 138 -30.60 -1.12 14.68
N LEU A 139 -31.02 -2.17 15.36
CA LEU A 139 -31.96 -3.17 14.84
C LEU A 139 -33.23 -3.12 15.72
N ASP A 140 -34.40 -2.90 15.10
CA ASP A 140 -35.71 -2.96 15.78
C ASP A 140 -36.73 -3.56 14.81
N VAL A 141 -37.07 -4.81 15.01
CA VAL A 141 -37.98 -5.58 14.13
C VAL A 141 -39.02 -6.30 14.94
N GLU A 142 -40.28 -6.17 14.54
CA GLU A 142 -41.44 -6.82 15.18
C GLU A 142 -42.20 -7.78 14.21
N ARG A 143 -41.84 -7.77 12.92
CA ARG A 143 -42.47 -8.62 11.93
C ARG A 143 -41.97 -10.07 11.98
N PRO A 144 -42.84 -11.09 11.87
CA PRO A 144 -42.38 -12.47 11.74
C PRO A 144 -41.63 -12.72 10.43
N GLY A 145 -40.67 -13.67 10.48
CA GLY A 145 -39.85 -14.06 9.35
C GLY A 145 -38.39 -13.73 9.49
N PRO A 146 -37.58 -13.86 8.42
CA PRO A 146 -36.15 -13.63 8.47
C PRO A 146 -35.86 -12.14 8.70
N VAL A 147 -34.92 -11.89 9.58
CA VAL A 147 -34.29 -10.57 9.86
C VAL A 147 -32.95 -10.56 9.18
N THR A 148 -32.70 -9.57 8.36
CA THR A 148 -31.52 -9.46 7.51
C THR A 148 -30.76 -8.15 7.74
N GLY A 149 -29.60 -7.97 7.12
CA GLY A 149 -28.85 -6.72 7.14
C GLY A 149 -29.66 -5.51 6.64
N ARG A 150 -30.74 -5.71 5.83
CA ARG A 150 -31.65 -4.63 5.37
C ARG A 150 -32.46 -4.00 6.50
N ASP A 151 -32.69 -4.75 7.57
CA ASP A 151 -33.50 -4.32 8.70
C ASP A 151 -32.70 -3.48 9.71
N ILE A 152 -31.38 -3.39 9.52
CA ILE A 152 -30.49 -2.60 10.38
C ILE A 152 -30.49 -1.13 9.91
N PHE A 153 -30.76 -0.24 10.83
CA PHE A 153 -30.58 1.20 10.61
C PHE A 153 -29.10 1.57 10.80
N CYS A 154 -28.49 2.10 9.74
CA CYS A 154 -27.09 2.54 9.73
C CYS A 154 -27.01 4.07 9.84
N PRO A 155 -26.06 4.62 10.61
CA PRO A 155 -25.73 6.04 10.55
C PRO A 155 -25.12 6.40 9.17
N ALA A 156 -25.01 7.69 8.87
CA ALA A 156 -24.51 8.18 7.58
C ALA A 156 -23.09 7.69 7.24
N ASP A 157 -22.26 7.44 8.28
CA ASP A 157 -20.87 7.04 8.13
C ASP A 157 -20.67 5.52 8.05
N ALA A 158 -21.75 4.72 8.06
CA ALA A 158 -21.68 3.28 7.97
C ALA A 158 -22.62 2.74 6.87
N THR A 159 -22.15 1.71 6.15
CA THR A 159 -22.92 1.06 5.08
C THR A 159 -22.74 -0.46 5.16
N ILE A 160 -23.83 -1.21 5.08
CA ILE A 160 -23.81 -2.67 5.00
C ILE A 160 -23.60 -3.08 3.54
N ILE A 161 -22.62 -3.94 3.30
CA ILE A 161 -22.23 -4.41 1.96
C ILE A 161 -23.02 -5.65 1.54
N ASN A 162 -23.38 -6.51 2.51
CA ASN A 162 -24.15 -7.73 2.31
C ASN A 162 -25.56 -7.63 2.95
N PRO A 163 -26.46 -6.77 2.43
CA PRO A 163 -27.75 -6.48 3.08
C PRO A 163 -28.69 -7.70 3.16
N ASP A 164 -28.50 -8.71 2.33
CA ASP A 164 -29.30 -9.93 2.33
C ASP A 164 -28.81 -10.99 3.32
N TRP A 165 -27.75 -10.67 4.09
CA TRP A 165 -27.21 -11.57 5.10
C TRP A 165 -28.19 -11.72 6.26
N GLN A 166 -28.60 -12.97 6.54
CA GLN A 166 -29.55 -13.29 7.60
C GLN A 166 -28.88 -13.20 8.97
N ILE A 167 -29.57 -12.55 9.91
CA ILE A 167 -29.12 -12.39 11.31
C ILE A 167 -29.85 -13.37 12.22
N CYS A 168 -31.19 -13.37 12.13
CA CYS A 168 -32.05 -14.27 12.90
C CYS A 168 -33.41 -14.41 12.22
N THR A 169 -34.30 -15.24 12.81
CA THR A 169 -35.67 -15.46 12.36
C THR A 169 -36.63 -15.17 13.51
N LEU A 170 -37.63 -14.32 13.29
CA LEU A 170 -38.66 -14.01 14.24
C LEU A 170 -39.86 -14.93 14.07
N ALA A 171 -40.33 -15.51 15.18
CA ALA A 171 -41.63 -16.22 15.26
C ALA A 171 -42.80 -15.22 15.28
N GLU A 172 -44.04 -15.71 15.20
CA GLU A 172 -45.22 -14.86 15.33
C GLU A 172 -45.27 -14.20 16.71
N GLY A 173 -45.40 -12.86 16.74
CA GLY A 173 -45.39 -12.06 17.97
C GLY A 173 -44.00 -11.84 18.57
N GLY A 174 -42.94 -12.32 17.92
CA GLY A 174 -41.57 -12.06 18.33
C GLY A 174 -41.11 -10.65 17.99
N ARG A 175 -40.20 -10.14 18.80
CA ARG A 175 -39.52 -8.84 18.58
C ARG A 175 -38.07 -8.98 18.93
N ILE A 176 -37.21 -8.30 18.14
CA ILE A 176 -35.78 -8.13 18.48
C ILE A 176 -35.42 -6.67 18.44
N ARG A 177 -34.76 -6.19 19.52
CA ARG A 177 -34.10 -4.89 19.58
C ARG A 177 -32.63 -5.09 19.93
N ALA A 178 -31.76 -4.56 19.10
CA ALA A 178 -30.34 -4.65 19.35
C ALA A 178 -29.61 -3.37 18.90
N GLU A 179 -28.57 -3.04 19.63
CA GLU A 179 -27.56 -2.05 19.26
C GLU A 179 -26.27 -2.78 18.92
N ILE A 180 -25.75 -2.55 17.73
CA ILE A 180 -24.60 -3.25 17.18
C ILE A 180 -23.45 -2.25 17.09
N THR A 181 -22.34 -2.48 17.77
CA THR A 181 -21.17 -1.65 17.71
C THR A 181 -20.23 -2.10 16.59
N VAL A 182 -19.84 -1.18 15.73
CA VAL A 182 -18.91 -1.41 14.61
C VAL A 182 -17.71 -0.50 14.78
N GLU A 183 -16.52 -1.06 14.65
CA GLU A 183 -15.25 -0.32 14.78
C GLU A 183 -14.34 -0.61 13.59
N ARG A 184 -13.38 0.29 13.35
CA ARG A 184 -12.27 0.06 12.43
C ARG A 184 -11.09 -0.54 13.17
N GLY A 185 -10.39 -1.44 12.48
CA GLY A 185 -9.21 -2.08 13.03
C GLY A 185 -8.41 -2.83 11.98
N ARG A 186 -7.47 -3.64 12.45
CA ARG A 186 -6.60 -4.48 11.62
C ARG A 186 -6.54 -5.89 12.18
N GLY A 187 -6.48 -6.86 11.29
CA GLY A 187 -6.29 -8.26 11.65
C GLY A 187 -7.49 -8.84 12.39
N TYR A 188 -7.24 -9.69 13.36
CA TYR A 188 -8.23 -10.37 14.18
C TYR A 188 -8.07 -9.99 15.66
N VAL A 189 -9.15 -9.59 16.29
CA VAL A 189 -9.19 -9.27 17.71
C VAL A 189 -10.24 -10.15 18.37
N PRO A 190 -9.86 -11.06 19.28
CA PRO A 190 -10.81 -11.90 19.99
C PRO A 190 -11.66 -11.09 20.97
N ALA A 191 -12.87 -11.56 21.26
CA ALA A 191 -13.83 -10.91 22.17
C ALA A 191 -13.23 -10.55 23.52
N ASP A 192 -12.38 -11.43 24.08
CA ASP A 192 -11.72 -11.23 25.39
C ASP A 192 -10.73 -10.04 25.38
N ALA A 193 -10.23 -9.65 24.23
CA ALA A 193 -9.28 -8.53 24.12
C ALA A 193 -9.96 -7.16 24.11
N HIS A 194 -11.27 -7.09 23.89
CA HIS A 194 -12.05 -5.86 23.92
C HIS A 194 -12.25 -5.37 25.36
N SER A 195 -11.23 -4.76 25.95
CA SER A 195 -11.22 -4.31 27.34
C SER A 195 -12.30 -3.26 27.66
N GLN A 196 -12.70 -2.48 26.68
CA GLN A 196 -13.70 -1.42 26.78
C GLN A 196 -15.12 -1.96 27.10
N PHE A 197 -15.46 -3.18 26.67
CA PHE A 197 -16.76 -3.78 26.92
C PHE A 197 -16.83 -4.60 28.20
N LYS A 198 -15.71 -4.87 28.89
CA LYS A 198 -15.67 -5.66 30.15
C LYS A 198 -16.41 -5.03 31.33
N GLN A 199 -16.73 -3.74 31.25
CA GLN A 199 -17.38 -3.00 32.33
C GLN A 199 -18.92 -2.91 32.19
N ALA A 200 -19.46 -3.19 31.03
CA ALA A 200 -20.89 -3.15 30.77
C ALA A 200 -21.47 -4.58 30.79
N ILE A 201 -22.40 -4.82 31.70
CA ILE A 201 -22.96 -6.19 31.96
C ILE A 201 -23.88 -6.62 30.79
N ASP A 202 -24.45 -5.68 30.07
CA ASP A 202 -25.44 -5.88 28.99
C ASP A 202 -24.85 -5.82 27.59
N VAL A 203 -23.54 -5.70 27.47
CA VAL A 203 -22.84 -5.68 26.17
C VAL A 203 -22.10 -6.99 25.96
N LEU A 204 -22.43 -7.67 24.87
CA LEU A 204 -21.84 -8.95 24.49
C LEU A 204 -20.72 -8.70 23.48
N PRO A 205 -19.46 -8.93 23.81
CA PRO A 205 -18.34 -8.74 22.90
C PRO A 205 -18.32 -9.85 21.83
N ILE A 206 -18.00 -9.48 20.60
CA ILE A 206 -17.89 -10.36 19.44
C ILE A 206 -16.45 -10.35 18.94
N ASP A 207 -15.95 -11.49 18.47
CA ASP A 207 -14.66 -11.56 17.79
C ASP A 207 -14.65 -10.72 16.53
N ALA A 208 -13.79 -9.74 16.44
CA ALA A 208 -13.70 -8.84 15.32
C ALA A 208 -12.73 -9.36 14.25
N VAL A 209 -13.24 -9.58 13.04
CA VAL A 209 -12.45 -9.95 11.85
C VAL A 209 -12.40 -8.72 10.93
N TYR A 210 -11.38 -7.91 11.08
CA TYR A 210 -11.24 -6.65 10.33
C TYR A 210 -10.74 -6.84 8.90
N MET A 211 -10.15 -8.01 8.59
CA MET A 211 -9.52 -8.27 7.29
C MET A 211 -10.55 -8.28 6.15
N PRO A 212 -10.46 -7.31 5.20
CA PRO A 212 -11.40 -7.27 4.08
C PRO A 212 -11.08 -8.30 3.00
N VAL A 213 -9.84 -8.78 2.93
CA VAL A 213 -9.38 -9.77 1.94
C VAL A 213 -9.42 -11.16 2.56
N ARG A 214 -10.21 -12.06 1.99
CA ARG A 214 -10.41 -13.43 2.50
C ARG A 214 -9.42 -14.43 1.93
N LYS A 215 -9.04 -14.26 0.66
CA LYS A 215 -8.14 -15.19 -0.03
C LYS A 215 -7.25 -14.44 -1.01
N VAL A 216 -5.98 -14.83 -1.07
CA VAL A 216 -5.00 -14.35 -2.06
C VAL A 216 -4.22 -15.54 -2.60
N SER A 217 -4.15 -15.65 -3.91
CA SER A 217 -3.31 -16.60 -4.64
C SER A 217 -2.36 -15.81 -5.54
N TYR A 218 -1.14 -16.27 -5.70
CA TYR A 218 -0.23 -15.71 -6.71
C TYR A 218 0.50 -16.83 -7.46
N ASN A 219 0.81 -16.58 -8.71
CA ASN A 219 1.58 -17.45 -9.57
C ASN A 219 2.66 -16.64 -10.27
N VAL A 220 3.84 -17.24 -10.44
CA VAL A 220 4.99 -16.62 -11.12
C VAL A 220 5.38 -17.49 -12.30
N GLU A 221 5.39 -16.87 -13.48
CA GLU A 221 5.73 -17.51 -14.73
C GLU A 221 6.89 -16.75 -15.39
N PRO A 222 7.83 -17.44 -16.05
CA PRO A 222 8.84 -16.74 -16.84
C PRO A 222 8.17 -16.00 -18.01
N THR A 223 8.64 -14.80 -18.32
CA THR A 223 8.17 -14.01 -19.45
C THR A 223 9.33 -13.51 -20.30
N ARG A 224 9.04 -13.17 -21.55
CA ARG A 224 10.03 -12.67 -22.50
C ARG A 224 9.81 -11.18 -22.77
N VAL A 225 10.90 -10.43 -22.76
CA VAL A 225 10.90 -9.02 -23.14
C VAL A 225 11.98 -8.81 -24.22
N GLY A 226 11.55 -8.56 -25.44
CA GLY A 226 12.46 -8.49 -26.59
C GLY A 226 13.19 -9.83 -26.81
N GLU A 227 14.50 -9.80 -26.74
CA GLU A 227 15.36 -11.02 -26.86
C GLU A 227 15.65 -11.68 -25.52
N SER A 228 15.43 -11.00 -24.39
CA SER A 228 15.71 -11.53 -23.05
C SER A 228 14.52 -12.34 -22.52
N THR A 229 14.84 -13.51 -21.96
CA THR A 229 13.89 -14.44 -21.30
C THR A 229 13.98 -14.41 -19.78
N ASP A 230 14.80 -13.51 -19.21
CA ASP A 230 15.13 -13.48 -17.77
C ASP A 230 14.20 -12.57 -16.97
N PHE A 231 12.91 -12.57 -17.31
CA PHE A 231 11.91 -11.79 -16.59
C PHE A 231 10.81 -12.69 -16.04
N ASP A 232 10.22 -12.24 -14.93
CA ASP A 232 9.07 -12.85 -14.28
C ASP A 232 7.78 -12.10 -14.66
N LYS A 233 6.71 -12.86 -14.83
CA LYS A 233 5.34 -12.38 -14.88
C LYS A 233 4.63 -12.84 -13.60
N LEU A 234 4.22 -11.92 -12.78
CA LEU A 234 3.47 -12.18 -11.56
C LEU A 234 1.98 -12.02 -11.82
N THR A 235 1.23 -13.09 -11.58
CA THR A 235 -0.24 -13.06 -11.57
C THR A 235 -0.73 -13.13 -10.13
N ILE A 236 -1.56 -12.18 -9.70
CA ILE A 236 -2.17 -12.13 -8.37
C ILE A 236 -3.69 -12.25 -8.53
N GLU A 237 -4.28 -13.14 -7.76
CA GLU A 237 -5.72 -13.32 -7.64
C GLU A 237 -6.13 -13.07 -6.19
N LEU A 238 -7.15 -12.27 -5.97
CA LEU A 238 -7.64 -11.97 -4.63
C LEU A 238 -9.18 -11.99 -4.59
N TRP A 239 -9.69 -12.34 -3.41
CA TRP A 239 -11.12 -12.32 -3.08
C TRP A 239 -11.32 -11.44 -1.85
N SER A 240 -12.07 -10.36 -2.01
CA SER A 240 -12.45 -9.47 -0.92
C SER A 240 -13.89 -9.73 -0.49
N ASN A 241 -14.24 -9.25 0.70
CA ASN A 241 -15.62 -9.31 1.22
C ASN A 241 -16.53 -8.21 0.64
N GLY A 242 -16.05 -7.39 -0.30
CA GLY A 242 -16.78 -6.29 -0.91
C GLY A 242 -16.59 -4.92 -0.22
N ALA A 243 -16.02 -4.87 0.99
CA ALA A 243 -15.76 -3.60 1.66
C ALA A 243 -14.67 -2.77 0.97
N ILE A 244 -13.78 -3.45 0.24
CA ILE A 244 -12.69 -2.83 -0.54
C ILE A 244 -12.65 -3.41 -1.94
N ASP A 245 -12.40 -2.53 -2.93
CA ASP A 245 -12.14 -2.97 -4.30
C ASP A 245 -10.79 -3.70 -4.41
N ALA A 246 -10.68 -4.65 -5.35
CA ALA A 246 -9.50 -5.47 -5.51
C ALA A 246 -8.25 -4.66 -5.89
N SER A 247 -8.39 -3.65 -6.75
CA SER A 247 -7.30 -2.76 -7.15
C SER A 247 -6.84 -1.87 -6.01
N GLU A 248 -7.78 -1.34 -5.25
CA GLU A 248 -7.48 -0.52 -4.07
C GLU A 248 -6.79 -1.33 -2.97
N ALA A 249 -7.20 -2.59 -2.76
CA ALA A 249 -6.55 -3.48 -1.79
C ALA A 249 -5.06 -3.68 -2.11
N ILE A 250 -4.72 -3.96 -3.40
CA ILE A 250 -3.33 -4.11 -3.84
C ILE A 250 -2.56 -2.80 -3.66
N SER A 251 -3.16 -1.67 -4.02
CA SER A 251 -2.54 -0.35 -3.89
C SER A 251 -2.23 -0.01 -2.43
N GLN A 252 -3.17 -0.24 -1.50
CA GLN A 252 -2.96 -0.03 -0.08
C GLN A 252 -1.88 -0.96 0.49
N ALA A 253 -1.89 -2.24 0.11
CA ALA A 253 -0.88 -3.20 0.53
C ALA A 253 0.53 -2.80 0.06
N ALA A 254 0.64 -2.31 -1.17
CA ALA A 254 1.90 -1.81 -1.70
C ALA A 254 2.40 -0.56 -0.96
N ARG A 255 1.51 0.41 -0.66
CA ARG A 255 1.85 1.60 0.13
C ARG A 255 2.38 1.23 1.52
N GLN A 256 1.71 0.31 2.22
CA GLN A 256 2.17 -0.16 3.53
C GLN A 256 3.55 -0.82 3.47
N LEU A 257 3.83 -1.62 2.42
CA LEU A 257 5.17 -2.18 2.22
C LEU A 257 6.22 -1.09 2.03
N ILE A 258 5.91 -0.08 1.22
CA ILE A 258 6.80 1.06 0.98
C ILE A 258 7.08 1.81 2.28
N GLU A 259 6.05 2.14 3.06
CA GLU A 259 6.18 2.83 4.36
C GLU A 259 7.13 2.09 5.32
N HIS A 260 7.07 0.76 5.36
CA HIS A 260 7.96 -0.03 6.21
C HIS A 260 9.37 -0.22 5.63
N LEU A 261 9.54 -0.13 4.31
CA LEU A 261 10.83 -0.28 3.65
C LEU A 261 11.64 1.04 3.62
N ILE A 262 10.99 2.20 3.63
CA ILE A 262 11.65 3.51 3.61
C ILE A 262 12.68 3.65 4.74
N PRO A 263 12.37 3.42 6.04
CA PRO A 263 13.35 3.56 7.11
C PRO A 263 14.53 2.60 6.96
N ILE A 264 14.29 1.40 6.39
CA ILE A 264 15.35 0.42 6.12
C ILE A 264 16.25 0.90 4.99
N ALA A 265 15.69 1.49 3.95
CA ALA A 265 16.44 2.03 2.82
C ALA A 265 17.30 3.24 3.23
N GLU A 266 16.86 4.02 4.21
CA GLU A 266 17.57 5.19 4.75
C GLU A 266 18.58 4.86 5.85
N LEU A 267 18.79 3.59 6.17
CA LEU A 267 19.74 3.15 7.20
C LEU A 267 21.17 3.64 6.96
N SER A 268 21.55 3.89 5.69
CA SER A 268 22.85 4.45 5.32
C SER A 268 22.96 5.97 5.52
N GLY A 269 21.94 6.64 6.08
CA GLY A 269 21.90 8.09 6.27
C GLY A 269 21.73 8.90 4.97
N LYS A 270 21.47 8.23 3.85
CA LYS A 270 21.10 8.88 2.59
C LYS A 270 19.60 8.82 2.44
N PRO A 271 18.90 9.98 2.39
CA PRO A 271 17.45 9.96 2.15
C PRO A 271 17.20 9.24 0.82
N MET A 272 16.22 8.35 0.82
CA MET A 272 15.77 7.74 -0.40
C MET A 272 15.09 8.83 -1.23
N VAL A 273 15.84 9.41 -2.17
CA VAL A 273 15.19 10.12 -3.27
C VAL A 273 14.35 9.06 -3.97
N ALA A 274 13.06 9.09 -3.74
CA ALA A 274 12.14 8.25 -4.47
C ALA A 274 12.45 8.47 -5.96
N THR A 275 13.10 7.49 -6.57
CA THR A 275 13.11 7.33 -8.02
C THR A 275 11.74 6.76 -8.41
N THR A 276 10.69 7.40 -7.95
CA THR A 276 9.50 7.48 -8.75
C THR A 276 10.02 8.11 -10.03
N ALA A 277 10.00 7.37 -11.12
CA ALA A 277 9.92 8.01 -12.43
C ALA A 277 8.99 9.19 -12.19
N ALA A 278 9.57 10.40 -12.24
CA ALA A 278 8.86 11.61 -11.87
C ALA A 278 7.47 11.45 -12.49
N PRO A 279 6.38 11.59 -11.73
CA PRO A 279 5.11 11.81 -12.39
C PRO A 279 5.45 12.89 -13.37
N ALA A 280 5.19 12.63 -14.66
CA ALA A 280 5.40 13.62 -15.71
C ALA A 280 4.92 14.91 -15.09
N PRO A 281 5.78 15.95 -14.95
CA PRO A 281 5.51 17.05 -14.05
C PRO A 281 4.04 17.33 -14.23
N GLN A 282 3.27 17.26 -13.14
CA GLN A 282 1.92 17.77 -13.19
C GLN A 282 2.18 19.19 -13.60
N GLU A 283 1.99 19.44 -14.89
CA GLU A 283 1.99 20.77 -15.42
C GLU A 283 0.99 21.48 -14.55
N GLY A 284 1.51 22.18 -13.54
CA GLY A 284 0.71 22.94 -12.62
C GLY A 284 -0.19 23.79 -13.52
N LYS A 285 -1.41 24.08 -13.09
CA LYS A 285 -2.39 24.90 -13.81
C LYS A 285 -1.79 26.19 -14.43
N HIS A 286 -0.54 26.47 -14.15
CA HIS A 286 0.25 27.62 -14.60
C HIS A 286 1.28 27.31 -15.68
N SER A 287 1.59 26.04 -16.02
CA SER A 287 2.60 25.73 -17.06
C SER A 287 2.10 26.00 -18.48
N SER A 288 0.78 26.05 -18.66
CA SER A 288 0.14 26.38 -19.95
C SER A 288 -0.19 27.86 -20.14
N ILE A 289 0.03 28.69 -19.10
CA ILE A 289 -0.21 30.13 -19.18
C ILE A 289 0.92 30.76 -20.03
N SER A 290 0.57 31.41 -21.12
CA SER A 290 1.52 32.13 -21.96
C SER A 290 2.06 33.36 -21.23
N ILE A 291 3.32 33.73 -21.49
CA ILE A 291 3.90 34.99 -20.96
C ILE A 291 3.08 36.21 -21.39
N GLU A 292 2.30 36.09 -22.48
CA GLU A 292 1.43 37.13 -23.00
C GLU A 292 0.30 37.52 -22.03
N GLU A 293 -0.15 36.54 -21.20
CA GLU A 293 -1.18 36.74 -20.20
C GLU A 293 -0.70 37.48 -18.92
N LEU A 294 0.62 37.62 -18.77
CA LEU A 294 1.22 38.34 -17.65
C LEU A 294 1.17 39.88 -17.81
N GLU A 295 0.68 40.37 -18.96
CA GLU A 295 0.59 41.81 -19.27
C GLU A 295 1.88 42.58 -18.98
N LEU A 296 3.03 42.03 -19.34
CA LEU A 296 4.34 42.62 -19.18
C LEU A 296 4.55 43.76 -20.18
N SER A 297 5.44 44.69 -19.85
CA SER A 297 5.84 45.70 -20.80
C SER A 297 6.43 45.05 -22.06
N VAL A 298 6.25 45.71 -23.23
CA VAL A 298 6.76 45.24 -24.53
C VAL A 298 8.27 44.92 -24.46
N ARG A 299 9.00 45.68 -23.65
CA ARG A 299 10.44 45.46 -23.46
C ARG A 299 10.75 44.18 -22.69
N ALA A 300 10.07 43.95 -21.57
CA ALA A 300 10.24 42.75 -20.75
C ALA A 300 9.84 41.49 -21.55
N TYR A 301 8.69 41.53 -22.18
CA TYR A 301 8.18 40.46 -23.04
C TYR A 301 9.16 40.09 -24.18
N ASN A 302 9.66 41.07 -24.91
CA ASN A 302 10.60 40.79 -26.00
C ASN A 302 11.94 40.23 -25.56
N CYS A 303 12.40 40.60 -24.36
CA CYS A 303 13.62 40.03 -23.78
C CYS A 303 13.45 38.59 -23.34
N LEU A 304 12.31 38.25 -22.73
CA LEU A 304 11.99 36.87 -22.32
C LEU A 304 11.80 35.98 -23.55
N LYS A 305 11.10 36.45 -24.58
CA LYS A 305 10.90 35.73 -25.84
C LYS A 305 12.21 35.46 -26.59
N ARG A 306 13.16 36.40 -26.58
CA ARG A 306 14.50 36.20 -27.13
C ARG A 306 15.35 35.23 -26.33
N ALA A 307 15.10 35.10 -25.04
CA ALA A 307 15.72 34.09 -24.18
C ALA A 307 15.02 32.71 -24.28
N ASN A 308 14.06 32.55 -25.22
CA ASN A 308 13.30 31.31 -25.45
C ASN A 308 12.38 30.89 -24.29
N ILE A 309 11.97 31.85 -23.45
CA ILE A 309 11.04 31.67 -22.35
C ILE A 309 9.67 32.05 -22.84
N ASN A 310 8.77 31.09 -23.06
CA ASN A 310 7.47 31.29 -23.69
C ASN A 310 6.29 31.01 -22.76
N SER A 311 6.53 30.35 -21.62
CA SER A 311 5.49 29.98 -20.66
C SER A 311 5.83 30.40 -19.24
N LEU A 312 4.79 30.59 -18.41
CA LEU A 312 4.94 30.88 -16.99
C LEU A 312 5.73 29.76 -16.28
N GLY A 313 5.53 28.49 -16.68
CA GLY A 313 6.26 27.37 -16.15
C GLY A 313 7.76 27.39 -16.42
N GLU A 314 8.19 27.96 -17.56
CA GLU A 314 9.62 28.17 -17.87
C GLU A 314 10.19 29.34 -17.06
N LEU A 315 9.40 30.39 -16.87
CA LEU A 315 9.78 31.57 -16.08
C LEU A 315 10.00 31.21 -14.60
N LEU A 316 9.15 30.37 -14.03
CA LEU A 316 9.25 29.92 -12.62
C LEU A 316 10.44 29.01 -12.35
N LYS A 317 11.09 28.45 -13.37
CA LYS A 317 12.30 27.63 -13.24
C LYS A 317 13.59 28.47 -13.14
N LEU A 318 13.51 29.77 -13.36
CA LEU A 318 14.64 30.69 -13.35
C LEU A 318 14.77 31.36 -11.98
N THR A 319 16.02 31.57 -11.58
CA THR A 319 16.32 32.39 -10.39
C THR A 319 16.33 33.87 -10.75
N TYR A 320 16.26 34.76 -9.74
CA TYR A 320 16.41 36.20 -9.95
C TYR A 320 17.70 36.55 -10.66
N ASP A 321 18.79 35.87 -10.33
CA ASP A 321 20.12 36.07 -10.94
C ASP A 321 20.13 35.63 -12.42
N ASP A 322 19.41 34.56 -12.75
CA ASP A 322 19.26 34.09 -14.15
C ASP A 322 18.52 35.13 -15.00
N LEU A 323 17.48 35.76 -14.44
CA LEU A 323 16.75 36.84 -15.11
C LEU A 323 17.64 38.05 -15.38
N MET A 324 18.51 38.40 -14.42
CA MET A 324 19.45 39.52 -14.58
C MET A 324 20.57 39.23 -15.60
N ASN A 325 20.87 37.95 -15.85
CA ASN A 325 21.85 37.52 -16.84
C ASN A 325 21.30 37.51 -18.28
N ILE A 326 19.99 37.69 -18.48
CA ILE A 326 19.40 37.79 -19.81
C ILE A 326 19.84 39.07 -20.51
N LYS A 327 20.35 38.94 -21.73
CA LYS A 327 20.86 40.05 -22.50
C LYS A 327 19.78 41.15 -22.72
N ASN A 328 20.08 42.38 -22.29
CA ASN A 328 19.21 43.56 -22.34
C ASN A 328 18.03 43.53 -21.34
N PHE A 329 18.03 42.61 -20.36
CA PHE A 329 17.05 42.57 -19.28
C PHE A 329 17.59 43.35 -18.07
N GLY A 330 16.92 44.41 -17.71
CA GLY A 330 17.38 45.30 -16.63
C GLY A 330 16.60 45.09 -15.33
N LYS A 331 17.14 45.64 -14.24
CA LYS A 331 16.53 45.56 -12.90
C LYS A 331 15.05 45.96 -12.88
N LYS A 332 14.66 47.01 -13.61
CA LYS A 332 13.26 47.46 -13.71
C LYS A 332 12.34 46.40 -14.34
N SER A 333 12.84 45.64 -15.32
CA SER A 333 12.06 44.57 -15.97
C SER A 333 11.99 43.34 -15.09
N ALA A 334 13.00 43.07 -14.27
CA ALA A 334 12.98 42.00 -13.28
C ALA A 334 11.96 42.30 -12.16
N ASP A 335 11.97 43.53 -11.64
CA ASP A 335 11.05 43.97 -10.61
C ASP A 335 9.57 43.92 -11.12
N GLU A 336 9.33 44.30 -12.38
CA GLU A 336 8.02 44.21 -13.03
C GLU A 336 7.53 42.76 -13.13
N VAL A 337 8.38 41.84 -13.54
CA VAL A 337 8.06 40.40 -13.61
C VAL A 337 7.74 39.87 -12.20
N MET A 338 8.53 40.22 -11.19
CA MET A 338 8.29 39.82 -9.82
C MET A 338 6.96 40.36 -9.26
N GLU A 339 6.61 41.59 -9.58
CA GLU A 339 5.36 42.21 -9.14
C GLU A 339 4.15 41.53 -9.80
N ARG A 340 4.24 41.18 -11.08
CA ARG A 340 3.18 40.44 -11.78
C ARG A 340 3.04 39.02 -11.27
N LEU A 341 4.13 38.29 -11.00
CA LEU A 341 4.08 36.95 -10.39
C LEU A 341 3.40 36.99 -9.03
N ARG A 342 3.67 38.01 -8.18
CA ARG A 342 3.00 38.17 -6.90
C ARG A 342 1.49 38.38 -7.04
N GLN A 343 1.01 39.08 -8.08
CA GLN A 343 -0.44 39.23 -8.35
C GLN A 343 -1.12 37.89 -8.67
N PHE A 344 -0.36 36.92 -9.24
CA PHE A 344 -0.82 35.56 -9.46
C PHE A 344 -0.59 34.63 -8.26
N GLY A 345 -0.09 35.16 -7.12
CA GLY A 345 0.19 34.40 -5.91
C GLY A 345 1.43 33.50 -5.99
N LEU A 346 2.35 33.83 -6.93
CA LEU A 346 3.56 33.05 -7.21
C LEU A 346 4.82 33.88 -6.90
N THR A 347 5.87 33.21 -6.39
CA THR A 347 7.19 33.84 -6.16
C THR A 347 8.28 32.96 -6.76
N LEU A 348 9.33 33.60 -7.32
CA LEU A 348 10.49 32.88 -7.87
C LEU A 348 11.28 32.11 -6.81
N ASP A 349 11.11 32.46 -5.53
CA ASP A 349 11.84 31.88 -4.38
C ASP A 349 11.16 30.61 -3.81
N ASP A 350 9.90 30.33 -4.16
CA ASP A 350 9.15 29.19 -3.60
C ASP A 350 9.64 27.82 -4.10
N ILE A 351 10.43 27.80 -5.18
CA ILE A 351 11.00 26.56 -5.74
C ILE A 351 12.36 26.21 -5.15
N ASN A 352 13.05 27.16 -4.51
CA ASN A 352 14.41 26.95 -3.96
C ASN A 352 14.43 26.60 -2.46
N LYS A 353 13.27 26.46 -1.79
CA LYS A 353 13.21 26.01 -0.39
C LYS A 353 13.18 24.51 -0.21
N ASP A 354 13.04 23.74 -1.31
CA ASP A 354 13.04 22.28 -1.32
C ASP A 354 14.30 21.67 -1.99
N LYS A 355 15.45 22.37 -1.92
CA LYS A 355 16.75 21.80 -2.28
C LYS A 355 17.68 21.74 -1.09
#